data_db121522c390cfea9964163031f99568
#
_entry.id   db121522c390cfea9964163031f99568
#
_cell.length_a   1.000
_cell.length_b   1.000
_cell.length_c   1.000
_cell.angle_alpha   90.00
_cell.angle_beta   90.00
_cell.angle_gamma   90.00
#
_symmetry.space_group_name_H-M   'P 1'
#
loop_
_entity.id
_entity.type
_entity.pdbx_description
1 polymer ?
#
loop_
_entity_poly.entity_id
_entity_poly.type
_entity_poly.pdbx_seq_one_letter_code
_entity_poly.pdbx_strand_id
1 'polypeptide(L)'
;MAAQLADSVKNRLQDFLTGYRTKKARYDLDYALKLNRQAKKDYERARLLYSEYVDANQEIYLLSAMQKQNDLENEMQLQYNNYTATSAQVLAAKAKVQETTPSFATIQSATVPLGPSSPKRDVIVFVCLFMAALGTTIYALFKEKQLKPLLGLS
;
A
#
# COMPACT_ATOMS: atom_id res chain seq x y z
N MET A 1 -17.81 2.58 -23.05
CA MET A 1 -17.40 1.18 -22.91
C MET A 1 -15.97 1.03 -22.36
N ALA A 2 -14.91 1.62 -22.95
CA ALA A 2 -13.54 1.49 -22.44
C ALA A 2 -13.35 1.95 -20.97
N ALA A 3 -13.93 3.06 -20.56
CA ALA A 3 -13.86 3.57 -19.19
C ALA A 3 -14.53 2.62 -18.17
N GLN A 4 -15.67 2.04 -18.52
CA GLN A 4 -16.39 1.08 -17.66
C GLN A 4 -15.61 -0.24 -17.50
N LEU A 5 -14.95 -0.70 -18.58
CA LEU A 5 -14.08 -1.86 -18.54
C LEU A 5 -12.84 -1.60 -17.65
N ALA A 6 -12.22 -0.45 -17.81
CA ALA A 6 -11.06 -0.04 -16.98
C ALA A 6 -11.43 0.04 -15.48
N ASP A 7 -12.59 0.60 -15.14
CA ASP A 7 -13.09 0.65 -13.77
C ASP A 7 -13.39 -0.75 -13.21
N SER A 8 -13.99 -1.63 -14.00
CA SER A 8 -14.28 -3.01 -13.58
C SER A 8 -12.99 -3.79 -13.31
N VAL A 9 -11.98 -3.66 -14.17
CA VAL A 9 -10.67 -4.31 -14.00
C VAL A 9 -9.94 -3.74 -12.79
N LYS A 10 -9.93 -2.42 -12.63
CA LYS A 10 -9.33 -1.74 -11.47
C LYS A 10 -9.97 -2.23 -10.16
N ASN A 11 -11.30 -2.23 -10.07
CA ASN A 11 -12.00 -2.64 -8.87
C ASN A 11 -11.74 -4.12 -8.52
N ARG A 12 -11.79 -5.02 -9.50
CA ARG A 12 -11.47 -6.44 -9.30
C ARG A 12 -10.03 -6.66 -8.85
N LEU A 13 -9.08 -5.94 -9.45
CA LEU A 13 -7.66 -6.03 -9.07
C LEU A 13 -7.44 -5.51 -7.65
N GLN A 14 -8.11 -4.42 -7.30
CA GLN A 14 -8.05 -3.81 -5.98
C GLN A 14 -8.64 -4.74 -4.91
N ASP A 15 -9.79 -5.33 -5.16
CA ASP A 15 -10.43 -6.31 -4.28
C ASP A 15 -9.55 -7.56 -4.11
N PHE A 16 -8.97 -8.06 -5.19
CA PHE A 16 -8.07 -9.21 -5.16
C PHE A 16 -6.81 -8.91 -4.33
N LEU A 17 -6.13 -7.80 -4.60
CA LEU A 17 -4.91 -7.41 -3.88
C LEU A 17 -5.18 -7.17 -2.40
N THR A 18 -6.28 -6.51 -2.09
CA THR A 18 -6.73 -6.26 -0.72
C THR A 18 -7.06 -7.55 0.00
N GLY A 19 -7.84 -8.41 -0.63
CA GLY A 19 -8.18 -9.72 -0.08
C GLY A 19 -6.94 -10.58 0.18
N TYR A 20 -6.00 -10.61 -0.76
CA TYR A 20 -4.74 -11.34 -0.62
C TYR A 20 -3.87 -10.81 0.54
N ARG A 21 -3.66 -9.49 0.62
CA ARG A 21 -2.87 -8.85 1.68
C ARG A 21 -3.49 -9.08 3.06
N THR A 22 -4.79 -8.87 3.18
CA THR A 22 -5.53 -9.08 4.44
C THR A 22 -5.49 -10.53 4.88
N LYS A 23 -5.66 -11.48 3.95
CA LYS A 23 -5.59 -12.91 4.24
C LYS A 23 -4.20 -13.32 4.74
N LYS A 24 -3.14 -12.82 4.10
CA LYS A 24 -1.75 -13.06 4.53
C LYS A 24 -1.49 -12.47 5.92
N ALA A 25 -1.88 -11.22 6.15
CA ALA A 25 -1.68 -10.57 7.45
C ALA A 25 -2.42 -11.30 8.60
N ARG A 26 -3.64 -11.81 8.33
CA ARG A 26 -4.38 -12.63 9.30
C ARG A 26 -3.69 -13.97 9.59
N TYR A 27 -3.13 -14.60 8.57
CA TYR A 27 -2.35 -15.83 8.74
C TYR A 27 -1.10 -15.59 9.59
N ASP A 28 -0.36 -14.52 9.29
CA ASP A 28 0.83 -14.10 10.06
C ASP A 28 0.46 -13.82 11.53
N LEU A 29 -0.69 -13.18 11.78
CA LEU A 29 -1.22 -12.94 13.14
C LEU A 29 -1.57 -14.27 13.86
N ASP A 30 -2.25 -15.19 13.20
CA ASP A 30 -2.59 -16.49 13.81
C ASP A 30 -1.33 -17.27 14.18
N TYR A 31 -0.32 -17.26 13.32
CA TYR A 31 0.98 -17.86 13.59
C TYR A 31 1.67 -17.20 14.81
N ALA A 32 1.74 -15.86 14.84
CA ALA A 32 2.31 -15.14 15.97
C ALA A 32 1.57 -15.42 17.30
N LEU A 33 0.24 -15.54 17.26
CA LEU A 33 -0.57 -15.91 18.43
C LEU A 33 -0.27 -17.33 18.92
N LYS A 34 -0.08 -18.28 18.01
CA LYS A 34 0.29 -19.66 18.38
C LYS A 34 1.66 -19.69 19.05
N LEU A 35 2.63 -19.01 18.46
CA LEU A 35 3.98 -18.92 19.01
C LEU A 35 4.00 -18.27 20.40
N ASN A 36 3.27 -17.19 20.57
CA ASN A 36 3.16 -16.48 21.85
C ASN A 36 2.48 -17.34 22.93
N ARG A 37 1.43 -18.10 22.58
CA ARG A 37 0.80 -19.03 23.52
C ARG A 37 1.76 -20.12 23.97
N GLN A 38 2.61 -20.61 23.08
CA GLN A 38 3.62 -21.60 23.43
C GLN A 38 4.67 -20.99 24.37
N ALA A 39 5.24 -19.86 24.01
CA ALA A 39 6.22 -19.15 24.84
C ALA A 39 5.67 -18.80 26.23
N LYS A 40 4.37 -18.42 26.32
CA LYS A 40 3.70 -18.20 27.60
C LYS A 40 3.67 -19.47 28.47
N LYS A 41 3.30 -20.63 27.88
CA LYS A 41 3.28 -21.89 28.60
C LYS A 41 4.67 -22.31 29.08
N ASP A 42 5.69 -22.08 28.26
CA ASP A 42 7.07 -22.44 28.60
C ASP A 42 7.58 -21.55 29.74
N TYR A 43 7.27 -20.26 29.70
CA TYR A 43 7.54 -19.34 30.82
C TYR A 43 6.80 -19.74 32.11
N GLU A 44 5.50 -20.05 32.03
CA GLU A 44 4.71 -20.45 33.18
C GLU A 44 5.27 -21.73 33.81
N ARG A 45 5.73 -22.69 32.97
CA ARG A 45 6.37 -23.91 33.44
C ARG A 45 7.72 -23.64 34.12
N ALA A 46 8.57 -22.84 33.50
CA ALA A 46 9.86 -22.47 34.06
C ALA A 46 9.70 -21.72 35.41
N ARG A 47 8.73 -20.81 35.47
CA ARG A 47 8.39 -20.09 36.71
C ARG A 47 7.91 -21.02 37.81
N LEU A 48 7.08 -22.00 37.48
CA LEU A 48 6.60 -22.99 38.44
C LEU A 48 7.76 -23.83 39.00
N LEU A 49 8.63 -24.32 38.11
CA LEU A 49 9.80 -25.12 38.53
C LEU A 49 10.74 -24.31 39.44
N TYR A 50 10.96 -23.02 39.11
CA TYR A 50 11.76 -22.14 39.94
C TYR A 50 11.12 -21.93 41.32
N SER A 51 9.81 -21.60 41.37
CA SER A 51 9.12 -21.37 42.66
C SER A 51 9.07 -22.62 43.52
N GLU A 52 8.75 -23.80 42.97
CA GLU A 52 8.74 -25.07 43.71
C GLU A 52 10.13 -25.41 44.29
N TYR A 53 11.18 -25.15 43.49
CA TYR A 53 12.55 -25.36 43.95
C TYR A 53 12.94 -24.44 45.11
N VAL A 54 12.62 -23.14 45.00
CA VAL A 54 12.91 -22.13 46.03
C VAL A 54 12.13 -22.46 47.32
N ASP A 55 10.84 -22.80 47.20
CA ASP A 55 10.00 -23.11 48.35
C ASP A 55 10.45 -24.37 49.10
N ALA A 56 10.93 -25.40 48.36
CA ALA A 56 11.44 -26.64 48.91
C ALA A 56 12.83 -26.52 49.56
N ASN A 57 13.60 -25.47 49.23
CA ASN A 57 15.02 -25.35 49.62
C ASN A 57 15.33 -24.05 50.40
N GLN A 58 14.35 -23.45 51.11
CA GLN A 58 14.49 -22.19 51.80
C GLN A 58 15.62 -22.14 52.84
N GLU A 59 15.96 -23.28 53.45
CA GLU A 59 16.98 -23.37 54.52
C GLU A 59 18.30 -24.02 54.08
N ILE A 60 18.46 -24.35 52.78
CA ILE A 60 19.62 -25.08 52.27
C ILE A 60 20.70 -24.09 51.77
N TYR A 61 21.79 -23.99 52.52
CA TYR A 61 22.97 -23.14 52.16
C TYR A 61 24.05 -23.91 51.38
N LEU A 62 23.73 -25.02 50.73
CA LEU A 62 24.65 -25.78 49.91
C LEU A 62 24.93 -25.07 48.58
N LEU A 63 26.20 -24.96 48.22
CA LEU A 63 26.62 -24.29 46.97
C LEU A 63 25.95 -24.90 45.73
N SER A 64 25.78 -26.25 45.74
CA SER A 64 25.07 -26.95 44.65
C SER A 64 23.57 -26.58 44.53
N ALA A 65 22.91 -26.33 45.66
CA ALA A 65 21.52 -25.87 45.67
C ALA A 65 21.39 -24.45 45.16
N MET A 66 22.32 -23.56 45.54
CA MET A 66 22.38 -22.20 45.02
C MET A 66 22.64 -22.17 43.50
N GLN A 67 23.54 -23.06 43.02
CA GLN A 67 23.82 -23.19 41.59
C GLN A 67 22.56 -23.62 40.81
N LYS A 68 21.85 -24.62 41.33
CA LYS A 68 20.61 -25.12 40.72
C LYS A 68 19.49 -24.03 40.73
N GLN A 69 19.40 -23.24 41.78
CA GLN A 69 18.47 -22.09 41.85
C GLN A 69 18.79 -21.08 40.77
N ASN A 70 20.08 -20.69 40.61
CA ASN A 70 20.51 -19.76 39.59
C ASN A 70 20.24 -20.29 38.17
N ASP A 71 20.43 -21.60 37.93
CA ASP A 71 20.12 -22.21 36.64
C ASP A 71 18.62 -22.14 36.29
N LEU A 72 17.76 -22.40 37.27
CA LEU A 72 16.31 -22.31 37.10
C LEU A 72 15.84 -20.86 36.93
N GLU A 73 16.46 -19.91 37.64
CA GLU A 73 16.19 -18.48 37.48
C GLU A 73 16.59 -18.00 36.08
N ASN A 74 17.76 -18.40 35.60
CA ASN A 74 18.22 -18.07 34.26
C ASN A 74 17.29 -18.66 33.19
N GLU A 75 16.84 -19.89 33.34
CA GLU A 75 15.88 -20.51 32.44
C GLU A 75 14.53 -19.75 32.45
N MET A 76 14.00 -19.44 33.65
CA MET A 76 12.79 -18.64 33.78
C MET A 76 12.94 -17.27 33.09
N GLN A 77 14.07 -16.60 33.26
CA GLN A 77 14.37 -15.31 32.65
C GLN A 77 14.46 -15.43 31.12
N LEU A 78 15.08 -16.50 30.61
CA LEU A 78 15.15 -16.78 29.18
C LEU A 78 13.75 -16.96 28.58
N GLN A 79 12.91 -17.74 29.24
CA GLN A 79 11.53 -17.97 28.79
C GLN A 79 10.66 -16.72 28.89
N TYR A 80 10.89 -15.88 29.91
CA TYR A 80 10.25 -14.57 30.02
C TYR A 80 10.61 -13.66 28.85
N ASN A 81 11.89 -13.61 28.49
CA ASN A 81 12.36 -12.82 27.36
C ASN A 81 11.75 -13.31 26.04
N ASN A 82 11.67 -14.63 25.84
CA ASN A 82 10.98 -15.21 24.68
C ASN A 82 9.49 -14.85 24.63
N TYR A 83 8.80 -14.93 25.77
CA TYR A 83 7.40 -14.55 25.86
C TYR A 83 7.20 -13.07 25.53
N THR A 84 8.07 -12.19 26.05
CA THR A 84 8.01 -10.75 25.77
C THR A 84 8.28 -10.45 24.30
N ALA A 85 9.27 -11.08 23.70
CA ALA A 85 9.59 -10.92 22.27
C ALA A 85 8.43 -11.39 21.38
N THR A 86 7.84 -12.54 21.67
CA THR A 86 6.67 -13.05 20.92
C THR A 86 5.43 -12.19 21.14
N SER A 87 5.26 -11.57 22.30
CA SER A 87 4.18 -10.60 22.57
C SER A 87 4.32 -9.36 21.71
N ALA A 88 5.54 -8.83 21.54
CA ALA A 88 5.83 -7.73 20.64
C ALA A 88 5.51 -8.10 19.16
N GLN A 89 5.83 -9.33 18.75
CA GLN A 89 5.48 -9.82 17.40
C GLN A 89 3.96 -9.89 17.19
N VAL A 90 3.19 -10.31 18.19
CA VAL A 90 1.72 -10.30 18.13
C VAL A 90 1.19 -8.88 17.95
N LEU A 91 1.73 -7.90 18.69
CA LEU A 91 1.33 -6.50 18.54
C LEU A 91 1.64 -5.96 17.14
N ALA A 92 2.83 -6.25 16.63
CA ALA A 92 3.22 -5.87 15.26
C ALA A 92 2.31 -6.53 14.20
N ALA A 93 2.01 -7.82 14.36
CA ALA A 93 1.10 -8.52 13.45
C ALA A 93 -0.34 -7.97 13.50
N LYS A 94 -0.84 -7.60 14.69
CA LYS A 94 -2.14 -6.91 14.84
C LYS A 94 -2.16 -5.57 14.12
N ALA A 95 -1.12 -4.75 14.30
CA ALA A 95 -0.99 -3.47 13.61
C ALA A 95 -1.00 -3.67 12.09
N LYS A 96 -0.28 -4.68 11.58
CA LYS A 96 -0.25 -5.00 10.15
C LYS A 96 -1.62 -5.44 9.60
N VAL A 97 -2.42 -6.18 10.38
CA VAL A 97 -3.80 -6.51 9.98
C VAL A 97 -4.66 -5.25 9.90
N GLN A 98 -4.53 -4.31 10.84
CA GLN A 98 -5.25 -3.04 10.81
C GLN A 98 -4.83 -2.18 9.61
N GLU A 99 -3.53 -2.10 9.32
CA GLU A 99 -2.98 -1.36 8.18
C GLU A 99 -3.44 -1.93 6.83
N THR A 100 -3.50 -3.26 6.72
CA THR A 100 -3.95 -3.93 5.50
C THR A 100 -5.46 -3.99 5.33
N THR A 101 -6.23 -3.62 6.37
CA THR A 101 -7.69 -3.47 6.27
C THR A 101 -7.98 -2.09 5.72
N PRO A 102 -8.31 -1.95 4.42
CA PRO A 102 -8.37 -0.63 3.81
C PRO A 102 -9.58 0.13 4.30
N SER A 103 -9.35 1.31 4.84
CA SER A 103 -10.33 2.38 4.84
C SER A 103 -10.32 2.98 3.42
N PHE A 104 -11.21 2.50 2.54
CA PHE A 104 -11.29 3.03 1.18
C PHE A 104 -11.81 4.46 1.20
N ALA A 105 -10.94 5.42 0.96
CA ALA A 105 -11.35 6.70 0.40
C ALA A 105 -11.19 6.61 -1.12
N THR A 106 -12.28 6.52 -1.85
CA THR A 106 -12.26 6.69 -3.31
C THR A 106 -11.94 8.15 -3.58
N ILE A 107 -10.68 8.45 -3.87
CA ILE A 107 -10.22 9.82 -4.09
C ILE A 107 -10.78 10.37 -5.41
N GLN A 108 -11.06 9.51 -6.38
CA GLN A 108 -11.63 9.91 -7.67
C GLN A 108 -12.28 8.71 -8.36
N SER A 109 -13.58 8.75 -8.57
CA SER A 109 -14.25 7.82 -9.49
C SER A 109 -13.91 8.21 -10.94
N ALA A 110 -13.75 7.21 -11.82
CA ALA A 110 -13.56 7.49 -13.24
C ALA A 110 -14.79 8.20 -13.79
N THR A 111 -14.63 9.49 -14.07
CA THR A 111 -15.69 10.26 -14.72
C THR A 111 -15.66 9.97 -16.22
N VAL A 112 -16.78 9.58 -16.77
CA VAL A 112 -16.93 9.48 -18.23
C VAL A 112 -16.77 10.90 -18.78
N PRO A 113 -15.80 11.17 -19.67
CA PRO A 113 -15.65 12.49 -20.24
C PRO A 113 -16.92 12.87 -20.98
N LEU A 114 -17.56 13.98 -20.59
CA LEU A 114 -18.83 14.47 -21.17
C LEU A 114 -18.67 14.99 -22.61
N GLY A 115 -17.42 15.03 -23.13
CA GLY A 115 -17.12 15.46 -24.48
C GLY A 115 -15.87 14.81 -25.06
N PRO A 116 -15.73 14.78 -26.38
CA PRO A 116 -14.53 14.25 -27.04
C PRO A 116 -13.32 15.12 -26.73
N SER A 117 -12.30 14.55 -26.11
CA SER A 117 -11.06 15.24 -25.70
C SER A 117 -10.13 15.58 -26.86
N SER A 118 -10.36 15.01 -28.06
CA SER A 118 -9.56 15.24 -29.30
C SER A 118 -10.25 14.57 -30.50
N PRO A 119 -10.14 15.14 -31.70
CA PRO A 119 -9.60 16.44 -32.03
C PRO A 119 -10.62 17.57 -31.72
N LYS A 120 -10.14 18.74 -31.33
CA LYS A 120 -10.96 19.96 -31.16
C LYS A 120 -11.36 20.44 -32.56
N ARG A 121 -12.53 20.00 -33.03
CA ARG A 121 -13.05 20.29 -34.39
C ARG A 121 -13.11 21.77 -34.67
N ASP A 122 -13.46 22.58 -33.68
CA ASP A 122 -13.51 24.02 -33.75
C ASP A 122 -12.15 24.65 -34.11
N VAL A 123 -11.07 24.15 -33.52
CA VAL A 123 -9.71 24.64 -33.81
C VAL A 123 -9.30 24.29 -35.25
N ILE A 124 -9.64 23.09 -35.74
CA ILE A 124 -9.33 22.69 -37.12
C ILE A 124 -10.08 23.59 -38.12
N VAL A 125 -11.36 23.88 -37.87
CA VAL A 125 -12.16 24.76 -38.70
C VAL A 125 -11.57 26.19 -38.76
N PHE A 126 -11.18 26.72 -37.58
CA PHE A 126 -10.55 28.03 -37.50
C PHE A 126 -9.22 28.10 -38.27
N VAL A 127 -8.37 27.11 -38.14
CA VAL A 127 -7.09 27.02 -38.86
C VAL A 127 -7.30 26.96 -40.36
N CYS A 128 -8.25 26.13 -40.83
CA CYS A 128 -8.58 26.06 -42.26
C CYS A 128 -9.13 27.40 -42.80
N LEU A 129 -9.99 28.05 -42.04
CA LEU A 129 -10.58 29.34 -42.45
C LEU A 129 -9.51 30.45 -42.53
N PHE A 130 -8.58 30.46 -41.56
CA PHE A 130 -7.47 31.40 -41.53
C PHE A 130 -6.50 31.16 -42.71
N MET A 131 -6.17 29.92 -43.00
CA MET A 131 -5.33 29.58 -44.17
C MET A 131 -5.98 29.92 -45.49
N ALA A 132 -7.31 29.72 -45.59
CA ALA A 132 -8.05 30.12 -46.79
C ALA A 132 -8.05 31.66 -46.98
N ALA A 133 -8.25 32.41 -45.93
CA ALA A 133 -8.19 33.90 -45.94
C ALA A 133 -6.80 34.40 -46.35
N LEU A 134 -5.73 33.81 -45.80
CA LEU A 134 -4.37 34.16 -46.17
C LEU A 134 -4.08 33.82 -47.66
N GLY A 135 -4.52 32.65 -48.11
CA GLY A 135 -4.36 32.24 -49.49
C GLY A 135 -5.07 33.17 -50.50
N THR A 136 -6.29 33.59 -50.15
CA THR A 136 -7.05 34.53 -51.00
C THR A 136 -6.46 35.94 -51.00
N THR A 137 -5.95 36.45 -49.89
CA THR A 137 -5.27 37.75 -49.83
C THR A 137 -3.97 37.73 -50.65
N ILE A 138 -3.15 36.71 -50.51
CA ILE A 138 -1.92 36.56 -51.31
C ILE A 138 -2.24 36.47 -52.78
N TYR A 139 -3.23 35.67 -53.14
CA TYR A 139 -3.66 35.55 -54.56
C TYR A 139 -4.15 36.89 -55.12
N ALA A 140 -4.96 37.67 -54.39
CA ALA A 140 -5.44 38.95 -54.77
C ALA A 140 -4.29 39.96 -55.01
N LEU A 141 -3.30 39.99 -54.08
CA LEU A 141 -2.12 40.86 -54.23
C LEU A 141 -1.26 40.52 -55.43
N PHE A 142 -1.09 39.22 -55.72
CA PHE A 142 -0.36 38.77 -56.90
C PHE A 142 -1.13 39.14 -58.19
N LYS A 143 -2.44 38.97 -58.21
CA LYS A 143 -3.28 39.32 -59.34
C LYS A 143 -3.30 40.83 -59.59
N GLU A 144 -3.34 41.63 -58.53
CA GLU A 144 -3.33 43.09 -58.62
C GLU A 144 -1.98 43.62 -59.15
N LYS A 145 -0.87 42.97 -58.74
CA LYS A 145 0.48 43.29 -59.21
C LYS A 145 0.68 42.92 -60.66
N GLN A 146 -0.01 41.95 -61.19
CA GLN A 146 -0.02 41.54 -62.60
C GLN A 146 -0.96 42.43 -63.45
N LEU A 147 -2.01 42.98 -62.89
CA LEU A 147 -2.98 43.82 -63.57
C LEU A 147 -2.48 45.27 -63.78
N LYS A 148 -1.67 45.81 -62.86
CA LYS A 148 -1.13 47.18 -63.01
C LYS A 148 -0.31 47.39 -64.29
N PRO A 149 0.57 46.46 -64.73
CA PRO A 149 1.27 46.68 -65.98
C PRO A 149 0.38 46.51 -67.20
N LEU A 150 -0.72 45.77 -67.12
CA LEU A 150 -1.65 45.52 -68.24
C LEU A 150 -2.64 46.68 -68.46
N LEU A 151 -2.91 47.48 -67.41
CA LEU A 151 -3.81 48.62 -67.48
C LEU A 151 -3.12 49.98 -67.70
N GLY A 152 -1.78 49.97 -67.93
CA GLY A 152 -1.04 51.17 -68.29
C GLY A 152 -1.04 52.29 -67.22
N LEU A 153 -1.33 51.95 -65.99
CA LEU A 153 -1.29 52.90 -64.85
C LEU A 153 0.09 52.79 -64.20
N SER A 154 0.97 53.59 -64.65
CA SER A 154 2.25 53.87 -64.01
C SER A 154 2.07 54.76 -62.79
#